data_22b42ee9c87a9ff8aef7fd3fbf9823b2
#
_entry.id   22b42ee9c87a9ff8aef7fd3fbf9823b2
#
_cell.length_a   1.000
_cell.length_b   1.000
_cell.length_c   1.000
_cell.angle_alpha   90.00
_cell.angle_beta   90.00
_cell.angle_gamma   90.00
#
_symmetry.space_group_name_H-M   'P 1'
#
loop_
_entity.id
_entity.type
_entity.pdbx_description
1 polymer ?
#
loop_
_entity_poly.entity_id
_entity_poly.type
_entity_poly.pdbx_seq_one_letter_code
_entity_poly.pdbx_strand_id
1 'polypeptide(L)'
;MKRLAVIAATVLAATALSIAPASAHAALQSSNPAENAALDAAPDEVTLTFNQAVQSNFATVTVIAPDGIDWAASDPAVDGSTVTVDLDGLGSAGEYTIGYRVVSADGHPITGSVPFQLTQASPAATTPPTTNLDFTNEAAQAAPQDTEVVEDNSGFPIWIVAVVVVAVGASGVLFALRKRTP
;
A
#
# COMPACT_ATOMS: atom_id res chain seq x y z
N MET A 1 -20.78 -39.36 24.29
CA MET A 1 -20.10 -38.16 24.82
C MET A 1 -18.67 -38.02 24.31
N LYS A 2 -17.79 -39.05 24.31
CA LYS A 2 -16.40 -38.97 23.83
C LYS A 2 -16.29 -38.54 22.33
N ARG A 3 -17.18 -39.05 21.46
CA ARG A 3 -17.22 -38.73 20.03
C ARG A 3 -17.60 -37.25 19.77
N LEU A 4 -18.54 -36.70 20.54
CA LEU A 4 -18.95 -35.30 20.47
C LEU A 4 -17.84 -34.38 20.93
N ALA A 5 -17.07 -34.72 21.96
CA ALA A 5 -15.94 -33.93 22.45
C ALA A 5 -14.79 -33.92 21.43
N VAL A 6 -14.54 -35.04 20.72
CA VAL A 6 -13.53 -35.10 19.65
C VAL A 6 -13.95 -34.21 18.46
N ILE A 7 -15.21 -34.29 18.03
CA ILE A 7 -15.75 -33.46 16.93
C ILE A 7 -15.66 -31.98 17.30
N ALA A 8 -16.04 -31.59 18.50
CA ALA A 8 -15.95 -30.23 18.96
C ALA A 8 -14.50 -29.69 18.99
N ALA A 9 -13.56 -30.54 19.46
CA ALA A 9 -12.14 -30.20 19.47
C ALA A 9 -11.55 -30.06 18.06
N THR A 10 -11.96 -30.89 17.11
CA THR A 10 -11.50 -30.83 15.71
C THR A 10 -12.05 -29.61 15.00
N VAL A 11 -13.31 -29.25 15.23
CA VAL A 11 -13.93 -28.05 14.67
C VAL A 11 -13.25 -26.79 15.23
N LEU A 12 -12.98 -26.75 16.53
CA LEU A 12 -12.30 -25.63 17.18
C LEU A 12 -10.86 -25.46 16.68
N ALA A 13 -10.15 -26.58 16.48
CA ALA A 13 -8.81 -26.55 15.90
C ALA A 13 -8.82 -26.10 14.43
N ALA A 14 -9.80 -26.55 13.64
CA ALA A 14 -9.95 -26.13 12.24
C ALA A 14 -10.28 -24.65 12.10
N THR A 15 -11.11 -24.09 12.99
CA THR A 15 -11.42 -22.64 13.00
C THR A 15 -10.22 -21.79 13.45
N ALA A 16 -9.41 -22.28 14.38
CA ALA A 16 -8.20 -21.57 14.83
C ALA A 16 -7.11 -21.48 13.74
N LEU A 17 -7.05 -22.45 12.80
CA LEU A 17 -6.12 -22.42 11.68
C LEU A 17 -6.58 -21.53 10.52
N SER A 18 -7.80 -21.02 10.53
CA SER A 18 -8.39 -20.24 9.43
C SER A 18 -8.21 -18.74 9.59
N ILE A 19 -7.48 -18.25 10.59
CA ILE A 19 -7.21 -16.82 10.80
C ILE A 19 -6.04 -16.41 9.87
N ALA A 20 -6.36 -16.15 8.61
CA ALA A 20 -5.43 -15.47 7.73
C ALA A 20 -5.31 -13.99 8.16
N PRO A 21 -4.11 -13.39 8.18
CA PRO A 21 -3.98 -11.96 8.40
C PRO A 21 -4.73 -11.22 7.29
N ALA A 22 -5.74 -10.44 7.65
CA ALA A 22 -6.39 -9.53 6.73
C ALA A 22 -5.48 -8.30 6.56
N SER A 23 -4.86 -8.14 5.38
CA SER A 23 -4.18 -6.89 5.04
C SER A 23 -5.26 -5.86 4.66
N ALA A 24 -5.46 -4.88 5.53
CA ALA A 24 -6.45 -3.81 5.32
C ALA A 24 -5.87 -2.60 4.57
N HIS A 25 -4.56 -2.55 4.36
CA HIS A 25 -3.88 -1.45 3.68
C HIS A 25 -3.72 -1.76 2.20
N ALA A 26 -4.10 -0.81 1.33
CA ALA A 26 -3.81 -0.92 -0.08
C ALA A 26 -2.28 -0.88 -0.29
N ALA A 27 -1.81 -1.64 -1.26
CA ALA A 27 -0.42 -1.65 -1.70
C ALA A 27 -0.39 -1.62 -3.22
N LEU A 28 0.59 -0.93 -3.80
CA LEU A 28 0.79 -0.96 -5.26
C LEU A 28 1.10 -2.41 -5.67
N GLN A 29 0.34 -2.91 -6.61
CA GLN A 29 0.47 -4.27 -7.16
C GLN A 29 1.22 -4.25 -8.49
N SER A 30 0.93 -3.27 -9.32
CA SER A 30 1.58 -3.07 -10.61
C SER A 30 1.45 -1.63 -11.07
N SER A 31 2.33 -1.24 -12.00
CA SER A 31 2.29 0.04 -12.69
C SER A 31 2.53 -0.13 -14.19
N ASN A 32 2.04 0.80 -14.97
CA ASN A 32 2.40 0.98 -16.36
C ASN A 32 2.73 2.48 -16.58
N PRO A 33 3.99 2.84 -16.87
CA PRO A 33 5.17 1.99 -17.02
C PRO A 33 5.50 1.15 -15.78
N ALA A 34 6.07 -0.05 -16.00
CA ALA A 34 6.53 -0.89 -14.90
C ALA A 34 7.78 -0.29 -14.25
N GLU A 35 8.02 -0.63 -12.99
CA GLU A 35 9.20 -0.20 -12.25
C GLU A 35 10.48 -0.59 -13.01
N ASN A 36 11.38 0.38 -13.19
CA ASN A 36 12.63 0.26 -13.95
C ASN A 36 12.45 -0.14 -15.43
N ALA A 37 11.26 0.03 -16.01
CA ALA A 37 11.05 -0.20 -17.44
C ALA A 37 11.88 0.79 -18.27
N ALA A 38 12.45 0.32 -19.39
CA ALA A 38 13.10 1.17 -20.38
C ALA A 38 12.17 1.28 -21.60
N LEU A 39 11.72 2.50 -21.91
CA LEU A 39 10.82 2.81 -23.01
C LEU A 39 11.57 3.56 -24.10
N ASP A 40 11.31 3.24 -25.34
CA ASP A 40 11.84 3.94 -26.51
C ASP A 40 10.90 5.05 -27.03
N ALA A 41 9.68 5.09 -26.50
CA ALA A 41 8.70 6.14 -26.77
C ALA A 41 7.98 6.54 -25.48
N ALA A 42 7.55 7.82 -25.42
CA ALA A 42 6.76 8.31 -24.30
C ALA A 42 5.41 7.55 -24.24
N PRO A 43 4.97 7.11 -23.05
CA PRO A 43 3.63 6.60 -22.89
C PRO A 43 2.60 7.74 -22.91
N ASP A 44 1.38 7.43 -23.33
CA ASP A 44 0.26 8.41 -23.36
C ASP A 44 -0.38 8.59 -21.97
N GLU A 45 -0.21 7.58 -21.10
CA GLU A 45 -0.78 7.55 -19.75
C GLU A 45 0.11 6.79 -18.76
N VAL A 46 -0.10 7.08 -17.49
CA VAL A 46 0.41 6.28 -16.37
C VAL A 46 -0.77 5.58 -15.71
N THR A 47 -0.63 4.28 -15.45
CA THR A 47 -1.61 3.48 -14.73
C THR A 47 -0.97 2.87 -13.49
N LEU A 48 -1.61 3.04 -12.32
CA LEU A 48 -1.22 2.43 -11.05
C LEU A 48 -2.34 1.50 -10.59
N THR A 49 -2.04 0.22 -10.35
CA THR A 49 -3.01 -0.76 -9.86
C THR A 49 -2.65 -1.19 -8.45
N PHE A 50 -3.60 -1.01 -7.54
CA PHE A 50 -3.47 -1.40 -6.14
C PHE A 50 -4.17 -2.75 -5.87
N ASN A 51 -3.83 -3.42 -4.78
CA ASN A 51 -4.46 -4.69 -4.38
C ASN A 51 -5.88 -4.50 -3.80
N GLN A 52 -6.29 -3.25 -3.54
CA GLN A 52 -7.60 -2.87 -3.01
C GLN A 52 -8.03 -1.52 -3.60
N ALA A 53 -9.33 -1.22 -3.51
CA ALA A 53 -9.87 0.06 -3.92
C ALA A 53 -9.27 1.23 -3.12
N VAL A 54 -9.06 2.36 -3.80
CA VAL A 54 -8.58 3.61 -3.23
C VAL A 54 -9.63 4.71 -3.36
N GLN A 55 -9.55 5.73 -2.52
CA GLN A 55 -10.54 6.82 -2.49
C GLN A 55 -10.25 7.82 -3.60
N SER A 56 -11.23 8.08 -4.45
CA SER A 56 -11.10 8.92 -5.63
C SER A 56 -10.74 10.39 -5.34
N ASN A 57 -11.21 10.93 -4.22
CA ASN A 57 -11.02 12.35 -3.89
C ASN A 57 -9.65 12.68 -3.28
N PHE A 58 -8.81 11.66 -3.05
CA PHE A 58 -7.54 11.79 -2.33
C PHE A 58 -6.36 11.16 -3.08
N ALA A 59 -6.49 11.00 -4.38
CA ALA A 59 -5.40 10.55 -5.23
C ALA A 59 -4.61 11.75 -5.76
N THR A 60 -3.30 11.65 -5.68
CA THR A 60 -2.35 12.56 -6.33
C THR A 60 -1.30 11.71 -7.03
N VAL A 61 -1.02 12.04 -8.27
CA VAL A 61 0.04 11.40 -9.08
C VAL A 61 0.84 12.50 -9.75
N THR A 62 2.15 12.36 -9.76
CA THR A 62 3.10 13.24 -10.44
C THR A 62 4.00 12.39 -11.33
N VAL A 63 4.50 12.96 -12.43
CA VAL A 63 5.46 12.30 -13.31
C VAL A 63 6.64 13.24 -13.53
N ILE A 64 7.64 13.11 -12.67
CA ILE A 64 8.77 14.03 -12.61
C ILE A 64 9.87 13.57 -13.56
N ALA A 65 10.26 14.46 -14.44
CA ALA A 65 11.35 14.29 -15.40
C ALA A 65 12.74 14.53 -14.76
N PRO A 66 13.85 14.18 -15.47
CA PRO A 66 15.22 14.43 -14.99
C PRO A 66 15.54 15.90 -14.68
N ASP A 67 14.83 16.83 -15.31
CA ASP A 67 14.95 18.27 -15.09
C ASP A 67 14.06 18.80 -13.95
N GLY A 68 13.30 17.94 -13.30
CA GLY A 68 12.40 18.26 -12.19
C GLY A 68 11.02 18.76 -12.62
N ILE A 69 10.69 18.75 -13.91
CA ILE A 69 9.37 19.16 -14.41
C ILE A 69 8.37 18.02 -14.22
N ASP A 70 7.16 18.35 -13.78
CA ASP A 70 6.03 17.43 -13.71
C ASP A 70 5.29 17.40 -15.07
N TRP A 71 5.12 16.21 -15.62
CA TRP A 71 4.49 15.96 -16.91
C TRP A 71 3.09 15.34 -16.80
N ALA A 72 2.51 15.26 -15.61
CA ALA A 72 1.11 14.86 -15.46
C ALA A 72 0.19 15.91 -16.10
N ALA A 73 -0.58 15.49 -17.09
CA ALA A 73 -1.43 16.38 -17.90
C ALA A 73 -2.87 16.47 -17.40
N SER A 74 -3.30 15.53 -16.56
CA SER A 74 -4.66 15.48 -16.01
C SER A 74 -4.66 15.22 -14.51
N ASP A 75 -5.79 15.54 -13.86
CA ASP A 75 -6.05 15.06 -12.52
C ASP A 75 -6.18 13.52 -12.54
N PRO A 76 -5.78 12.83 -11.44
CA PRO A 76 -5.88 11.37 -11.37
C PRO A 76 -7.33 10.89 -11.49
N ALA A 77 -7.60 10.02 -12.47
CA ALA A 77 -8.85 9.29 -12.58
C ALA A 77 -8.76 7.99 -11.77
N VAL A 78 -9.73 7.75 -10.88
CA VAL A 78 -9.75 6.56 -10.02
C VAL A 78 -10.95 5.69 -10.34
N ASP A 79 -10.68 4.43 -10.71
CA ASP A 79 -11.70 3.40 -10.90
C ASP A 79 -11.37 2.18 -10.02
N GLY A 80 -12.05 2.10 -8.88
CA GLY A 80 -11.82 1.04 -7.90
C GLY A 80 -10.40 1.01 -7.35
N SER A 81 -9.60 0.05 -7.77
CA SER A 81 -8.19 -0.10 -7.39
C SER A 81 -7.20 0.46 -8.41
N THR A 82 -7.68 1.06 -9.48
CA THR A 82 -6.85 1.59 -10.56
C THR A 82 -6.85 3.11 -10.54
N VAL A 83 -5.68 3.71 -10.66
CA VAL A 83 -5.47 5.16 -10.79
C VAL A 83 -4.77 5.42 -12.10
N THR A 84 -5.32 6.30 -12.92
CA THR A 84 -4.78 6.66 -14.23
C THR A 84 -4.56 8.17 -14.32
N VAL A 85 -3.47 8.58 -14.96
CA VAL A 85 -3.14 9.97 -15.28
C VAL A 85 -2.70 10.05 -16.74
N ASP A 86 -3.29 10.94 -17.50
CA ASP A 86 -2.86 11.21 -18.87
C ASP A 86 -1.57 12.00 -18.88
N LEU A 87 -0.76 11.77 -19.91
CA LEU A 87 0.46 12.51 -20.16
C LEU A 87 0.36 13.27 -21.49
N ASP A 88 0.83 14.50 -21.54
CA ASP A 88 0.94 15.26 -22.79
C ASP A 88 2.35 15.10 -23.41
N GLY A 89 2.72 13.84 -23.68
CA GLY A 89 4.05 13.48 -24.06
C GLY A 89 5.02 13.46 -22.87
N LEU A 90 6.29 13.26 -23.17
CA LEU A 90 7.40 13.43 -22.22
C LEU A 90 8.52 14.21 -22.93
N GLY A 91 9.40 14.85 -22.18
CA GLY A 91 10.46 15.69 -22.72
C GLY A 91 11.71 14.90 -23.10
N SER A 92 12.79 15.17 -22.39
CA SER A 92 14.12 14.63 -22.66
C SER A 92 14.21 13.13 -22.33
N ALA A 93 15.09 12.41 -23.00
CA ALA A 93 15.52 11.08 -22.55
C ALA A 93 16.13 11.19 -21.15
N GLY A 94 15.88 10.18 -20.32
CA GLY A 94 16.38 10.11 -18.95
C GLY A 94 15.47 9.34 -18.01
N GLU A 95 15.78 9.36 -16.73
CA GLU A 95 15.01 8.73 -15.68
C GLU A 95 13.83 9.61 -15.26
N TYR A 96 12.64 9.04 -15.32
CA TYR A 96 11.40 9.64 -14.85
C TYR A 96 10.94 8.92 -13.58
N THR A 97 10.26 9.66 -12.71
CA THR A 97 9.72 9.11 -11.47
C THR A 97 8.22 9.38 -11.38
N ILE A 98 7.41 8.32 -11.33
CA ILE A 98 5.99 8.41 -11.01
C ILE A 98 5.89 8.48 -9.49
N GLY A 99 5.55 9.65 -8.93
CA GLY A 99 5.23 9.82 -7.53
C GLY A 99 3.73 9.64 -7.30
N TYR A 100 3.32 8.99 -6.22
CA TYR A 100 1.90 8.86 -5.92
C TYR A 100 1.61 8.99 -4.43
N ARG A 101 0.43 9.52 -4.13
CA ARG A 101 -0.21 9.50 -2.82
C ARG A 101 -1.68 9.17 -3.02
N VAL A 102 -2.14 8.11 -2.39
CA VAL A 102 -3.54 7.66 -2.40
C VAL A 102 -4.01 7.38 -0.98
N VAL A 103 -5.31 7.29 -0.77
CA VAL A 103 -5.90 6.86 0.50
C VAL A 103 -6.65 5.56 0.27
N SER A 104 -6.33 4.54 1.06
CA SER A 104 -7.00 3.24 1.00
C SER A 104 -8.45 3.33 1.46
N ALA A 105 -9.25 2.29 1.19
CA ALA A 105 -10.65 2.24 1.59
C ALA A 105 -10.84 2.33 3.12
N ASP A 106 -9.86 1.90 3.90
CA ASP A 106 -9.83 2.00 5.37
C ASP A 106 -9.34 3.36 5.89
N GLY A 107 -9.03 4.32 5.00
CA GLY A 107 -8.66 5.70 5.34
C GLY A 107 -7.17 5.95 5.56
N HIS A 108 -6.30 4.96 5.35
CA HIS A 108 -4.86 5.17 5.53
C HIS A 108 -4.18 5.72 4.28
N PRO A 109 -3.35 6.78 4.40
CA PRO A 109 -2.59 7.31 3.28
C PRO A 109 -1.44 6.36 2.91
N ILE A 110 -1.25 6.18 1.60
CA ILE A 110 -0.21 5.37 1.00
C ILE A 110 0.55 6.25 0.03
N THR A 111 1.86 6.28 0.15
CA THR A 111 2.76 7.02 -0.74
C THR A 111 3.82 6.09 -1.30
N GLY A 112 4.29 6.40 -2.50
CA GLY A 112 5.38 5.67 -3.12
C GLY A 112 5.85 6.33 -4.40
N SER A 113 6.83 5.69 -5.02
CA SER A 113 7.40 6.13 -6.29
C SER A 113 7.77 4.92 -7.15
N VAL A 114 7.66 5.11 -8.48
CA VAL A 114 8.00 4.11 -9.49
C VAL A 114 8.91 4.78 -10.51
N PRO A 115 10.21 4.46 -10.55
CA PRO A 115 11.11 4.96 -11.58
C PRO A 115 10.94 4.18 -12.89
N PHE A 116 11.11 4.88 -14.02
CA PHE A 116 11.25 4.29 -15.35
C PHE A 116 12.19 5.13 -16.22
N GLN A 117 12.70 4.55 -17.29
CA GLN A 117 13.65 5.19 -18.19
C GLN A 117 13.02 5.47 -19.54
N LEU A 118 13.06 6.72 -20.00
CA LEU A 118 12.83 7.06 -21.40
C LEU A 118 14.18 7.07 -22.13
N THR A 119 14.36 6.18 -23.10
CA THR A 119 15.64 6.00 -23.80
C THR A 119 15.85 6.99 -24.94
N GLN A 120 14.75 7.56 -25.47
CA GLN A 120 14.77 8.55 -26.55
C GLN A 120 13.89 9.76 -26.16
N ALA A 121 14.34 10.97 -26.50
CA ALA A 121 13.54 12.16 -26.31
C ALA A 121 12.27 12.10 -27.17
N SER A 122 11.13 12.52 -26.60
CA SER A 122 9.88 12.60 -27.34
C SER A 122 9.90 13.83 -28.28
N PRO A 123 9.62 13.67 -29.57
CA PRO A 123 9.58 14.81 -30.48
C PRO A 123 8.39 15.76 -30.26
N ALA A 124 7.39 15.36 -29.47
CA ALA A 124 6.15 16.10 -29.26
C ALA A 124 6.19 17.12 -28.12
N ALA A 125 7.12 16.98 -27.18
CA ALA A 125 7.14 17.82 -25.98
C ALA A 125 8.01 19.07 -26.16
N THR A 126 7.49 20.09 -26.84
CA THR A 126 8.19 21.37 -26.97
C THR A 126 7.80 22.36 -25.87
N THR A 127 6.79 22.08 -25.07
CA THR A 127 6.35 22.94 -23.96
C THR A 127 5.86 22.10 -22.77
N PRO A 128 6.46 22.27 -21.58
CA PRO A 128 5.91 21.68 -20.36
C PRO A 128 4.49 22.21 -20.12
N PRO A 129 3.58 21.40 -19.52
CA PRO A 129 2.29 21.90 -19.08
C PRO A 129 2.51 23.06 -18.10
N THR A 130 2.02 24.25 -18.47
CA THR A 130 2.17 25.45 -17.65
C THR A 130 1.15 25.39 -16.51
N THR A 131 1.46 24.67 -15.46
CA THR A 131 0.76 24.84 -14.19
C THR A 131 1.34 26.09 -13.53
N ASN A 132 0.65 27.22 -13.65
CA ASN A 132 0.95 28.42 -12.88
C ASN A 132 0.65 28.14 -11.40
N LEU A 133 1.62 27.57 -10.70
CA LEU A 133 1.65 27.59 -9.25
C LEU A 133 2.32 28.90 -8.85
N ASP A 134 1.49 29.90 -8.58
CA ASP A 134 1.91 31.15 -7.96
C ASP A 134 2.31 30.85 -6.50
N PHE A 135 3.57 30.44 -6.31
CA PHE A 135 4.16 30.34 -4.98
C PHE A 135 4.54 31.72 -4.50
N THR A 136 3.60 32.38 -3.87
CA THR A 136 3.93 33.52 -3.00
C THR A 136 4.83 32.98 -1.89
N ASN A 137 6.06 33.40 -1.94
CA ASN A 137 7.17 33.06 -1.06
C ASN A 137 6.85 33.57 0.35
N GLU A 138 6.27 32.73 1.21
CA GLU A 138 6.22 32.99 2.65
C GLU A 138 7.21 32.06 3.34
N ALA A 139 8.38 32.62 3.60
CA ALA A 139 9.43 31.97 4.37
C ALA A 139 8.98 31.81 5.81
N ALA A 140 8.44 30.65 6.17
CA ALA A 140 8.29 30.23 7.54
C ALA A 140 9.38 29.21 7.87
N GLN A 141 10.37 29.71 8.55
CA GLN A 141 11.50 29.02 9.14
C GLN A 141 10.98 28.10 10.26
N ALA A 142 10.85 26.81 9.99
CA ALA A 142 10.59 25.81 11.03
C ALA A 142 11.89 25.12 11.41
N ALA A 143 12.27 25.28 12.66
CA ALA A 143 13.39 24.63 13.31
C ALA A 143 13.22 23.09 13.32
N PRO A 144 14.30 22.31 13.34
CA PRO A 144 14.22 20.87 13.42
C PRO A 144 13.68 20.46 14.79
N GLN A 145 12.55 19.79 14.81
CA GLN A 145 12.08 19.07 15.98
C GLN A 145 12.68 17.65 15.94
N ASP A 146 13.52 17.38 16.90
CA ASP A 146 13.95 16.03 17.27
C ASP A 146 12.69 15.20 17.55
N THR A 147 12.38 14.28 16.67
CA THR A 147 11.34 13.28 16.93
C THR A 147 12.02 12.11 17.63
N GLU A 148 11.94 12.11 18.96
CA GLU A 148 12.17 10.91 19.76
C GLU A 148 11.26 9.80 19.23
N VAL A 149 11.90 8.74 18.73
CA VAL A 149 11.21 7.49 18.38
C VAL A 149 10.84 6.80 19.68
N VAL A 150 9.60 7.01 20.13
CA VAL A 150 9.03 6.18 21.20
C VAL A 150 8.64 4.84 20.58
N GLU A 151 9.50 3.85 20.75
CA GLU A 151 9.11 2.45 20.56
C GLU A 151 8.10 2.07 21.65
N ASP A 152 6.82 2.22 21.34
CA ASP A 152 5.76 1.61 22.16
C ASP A 152 5.62 0.13 21.80
N ASN A 153 6.46 -0.68 22.46
CA ASN A 153 6.45 -2.14 22.34
C ASN A 153 5.59 -2.75 23.47
N SER A 154 4.34 -2.29 23.62
CA SER A 154 3.38 -2.84 24.58
C SER A 154 2.28 -3.70 23.95
N GLY A 155 2.58 -4.36 22.85
CA GLY A 155 1.73 -5.40 22.27
C GLY A 155 2.01 -6.76 22.93
N PHE A 156 1.18 -7.26 23.83
CA PHE A 156 1.25 -8.66 24.24
C PHE A 156 1.19 -9.54 22.98
N PRO A 157 2.20 -10.36 22.73
CA PRO A 157 2.23 -11.16 21.51
C PRO A 157 1.06 -12.14 21.50
N ILE A 158 0.21 -12.01 20.49
CA ILE A 158 -1.05 -12.78 20.32
C ILE A 158 -0.85 -14.29 20.43
N TRP A 159 0.35 -14.80 20.12
CA TRP A 159 0.69 -16.20 20.29
C TRP A 159 0.61 -16.70 21.77
N ILE A 160 0.84 -15.82 22.76
CA ILE A 160 0.72 -16.15 24.19
C ILE A 160 -0.75 -16.44 24.52
N VAL A 161 -1.70 -15.69 23.96
CA VAL A 161 -3.14 -15.95 24.13
C VAL A 161 -3.52 -17.31 23.55
N ALA A 162 -3.00 -17.64 22.38
CA ALA A 162 -3.23 -18.95 21.75
C ALA A 162 -2.70 -20.11 22.60
N VAL A 163 -1.49 -19.97 23.17
CA VAL A 163 -0.89 -20.98 24.05
C VAL A 163 -1.70 -21.16 25.34
N VAL A 164 -2.19 -20.06 25.94
CA VAL A 164 -3.02 -20.13 27.15
C VAL A 164 -4.35 -20.82 26.88
N VAL A 165 -5.02 -20.53 25.76
CA VAL A 165 -6.29 -21.18 25.37
C VAL A 165 -6.10 -22.68 25.15
N VAL A 166 -5.03 -23.09 24.49
CA VAL A 166 -4.70 -24.53 24.29
C VAL A 166 -4.40 -25.22 25.63
N ALA A 167 -3.65 -24.58 26.51
CA ALA A 167 -3.29 -25.13 27.83
C ALA A 167 -4.53 -25.32 28.73
N VAL A 168 -5.44 -24.33 28.74
CA VAL A 168 -6.70 -24.42 29.50
C VAL A 168 -7.62 -25.50 28.94
N GLY A 169 -7.73 -25.60 27.61
CA GLY A 169 -8.51 -26.66 26.94
C GLY A 169 -7.99 -28.05 27.24
N ALA A 170 -6.66 -28.26 27.17
CA ALA A 170 -6.02 -29.56 27.48
C ALA A 170 -6.20 -29.92 28.95
N SER A 171 -6.09 -28.94 29.87
CA SER A 171 -6.29 -29.15 31.30
C SER A 171 -7.72 -29.59 31.64
N GLY A 172 -8.71 -28.96 30.98
CA GLY A 172 -10.14 -29.33 31.14
C GLY A 172 -10.44 -30.74 30.65
N VAL A 173 -9.86 -31.18 29.54
CA VAL A 173 -10.01 -32.53 29.00
C VAL A 173 -9.37 -33.56 29.93
N LEU A 174 -8.14 -33.29 30.43
CA LEU A 174 -7.44 -34.18 31.37
C LEU A 174 -8.21 -34.31 32.69
N PHE A 175 -8.74 -33.21 33.22
CA PHE A 175 -9.57 -33.25 34.44
C PHE A 175 -10.86 -34.06 34.27
N ALA A 176 -11.53 -33.89 33.12
CA ALA A 176 -12.75 -34.65 32.81
C ALA A 176 -12.47 -36.18 32.63
N LEU A 177 -11.30 -36.53 32.09
CA LEU A 177 -10.87 -37.92 31.96
C LEU A 177 -10.52 -38.55 33.32
N ARG A 178 -9.85 -37.80 34.20
CA ARG A 178 -9.43 -38.28 35.54
C ARG A 178 -10.64 -38.53 36.48
N LYS A 179 -11.74 -37.80 36.31
CA LYS A 179 -12.98 -38.00 37.10
C LYS A 179 -13.79 -39.27 36.67
N ARG A 180 -13.37 -40.02 35.64
CA ARG A 180 -14.07 -41.15 35.06
C ARG A 180 -13.39 -42.51 35.28
N THR A 181 -12.30 -42.54 36.04
CA THR A 181 -11.76 -43.83 36.55
C THR A 181 -12.43 -44.16 37.87
N PRO A 182 -13.17 -45.32 37.92
CA PRO A 182 -13.83 -45.80 39.14
C PRO A 182 -12.80 -46.23 40.19
#